data_76f234dbe25dbfa5d78bdae454643300
#
_entry.id   76f234dbe25dbfa5d78bdae454643300
#
_cell.length_a   1.000
_cell.length_b   1.000
_cell.length_c   1.000
_cell.angle_alpha   90.00
_cell.angle_beta   90.00
_cell.angle_gamma   90.00
#
_symmetry.space_group_name_H-M   'P 1'
#
loop_
_entity.id
_entity.type
_entity.pdbx_description
1 polymer ?
#
loop_
_entity_poly.entity_id
_entity_poly.type
_entity_poly.pdbx_seq_one_letter_code
_entity_poly.pdbx_strand_id
1 'polypeptide(L)'
;MNILDSIRASIFTPIHPAGIPFIAIFFILTVIIGWLWAPLYFVGIVLTVWCIYFFRNPSRVTPVLSGSNKNNLIISPADGRVIEISKINPTEEIGLPEGNWTRVCVFMNVFDVHVNRSPMLGQITYKNYIPGSFFNASLDKASSENERLILGMDTENGKKIAFVQIAGLVARRIICDVDIGSSLKAGEIFGLIRFGSRVDIYFPSDVAVMVLQGQKMIAGETIIGDFTRSSKPVKENLDEK
;
A
#
# COMPACT_ATOMS: atom_id res chain seq x y z
N MET A 1 -10.55 -26.74 -5.80
CA MET A 1 -9.13 -26.40 -5.56
C MET A 1 -8.54 -27.56 -4.76
N ASN A 2 -7.51 -28.21 -5.31
CA ASN A 2 -6.90 -29.38 -4.66
C ASN A 2 -6.03 -28.91 -3.48
N ILE A 3 -5.91 -29.69 -2.41
CA ILE A 3 -5.09 -29.33 -1.23
C ILE A 3 -3.65 -28.96 -1.63
N LEU A 4 -3.08 -29.67 -2.59
CA LEU A 4 -1.74 -29.40 -3.15
C LEU A 4 -1.65 -28.04 -3.83
N ASP A 5 -2.71 -27.59 -4.54
CA ASP A 5 -2.75 -26.28 -5.17
C ASP A 5 -2.85 -25.15 -4.14
N SER A 6 -3.58 -25.38 -3.05
CA SER A 6 -3.68 -24.46 -1.91
C SER A 6 -2.34 -24.31 -1.19
N ILE A 7 -1.65 -25.42 -0.94
CA ILE A 7 -0.30 -25.42 -0.34
C ILE A 7 0.70 -24.73 -1.25
N ARG A 8 0.69 -25.04 -2.56
CA ARG A 8 1.56 -24.36 -3.53
C ARG A 8 1.33 -22.85 -3.57
N ALA A 9 0.07 -22.41 -3.64
CA ALA A 9 -0.28 -20.98 -3.66
C ALA A 9 0.14 -20.25 -2.38
N SER A 10 0.19 -20.96 -1.22
CA SER A 10 0.59 -20.38 0.06
C SER A 10 2.11 -20.35 0.26
N ILE A 11 2.84 -21.35 -0.24
CA ILE A 11 4.29 -21.49 -0.02
C ILE A 11 5.10 -20.82 -1.15
N PHE A 12 4.69 -21.00 -2.40
CA PHE A 12 5.40 -20.46 -3.57
C PHE A 12 4.80 -19.15 -4.05
N THR A 13 4.90 -18.14 -3.21
CA THR A 13 4.51 -16.77 -3.60
C THR A 13 5.58 -16.18 -4.52
N PRO A 14 5.21 -15.63 -5.69
CA PRO A 14 6.15 -14.93 -6.57
C PRO A 14 6.93 -13.86 -5.81
N ILE A 15 8.17 -13.62 -6.20
CA ILE A 15 9.02 -12.58 -5.63
C ILE A 15 8.99 -11.39 -6.58
N HIS A 16 8.84 -10.19 -6.02
CA HIS A 16 8.93 -8.97 -6.82
C HIS A 16 10.35 -8.78 -7.36
N PRO A 17 10.55 -8.46 -8.66
CA PRO A 17 11.88 -8.37 -9.29
C PRO A 17 12.86 -7.45 -8.55
N ALA A 18 12.37 -6.36 -7.96
CA ALA A 18 13.18 -5.43 -7.16
C ALA A 18 13.82 -6.08 -5.92
N GLY A 19 13.38 -7.26 -5.50
CA GLY A 19 13.96 -8.01 -4.38
C GLY A 19 15.14 -8.89 -4.78
N ILE A 20 15.25 -9.29 -6.05
CA ILE A 20 16.26 -10.24 -6.51
C ILE A 20 17.69 -9.82 -6.15
N PRO A 21 18.12 -8.55 -6.38
CA PRO A 21 19.47 -8.12 -6.03
C PRO A 21 19.75 -8.21 -4.52
N PHE A 22 18.77 -7.89 -3.69
CA PHE A 22 18.92 -7.95 -2.22
C PHE A 22 19.03 -9.38 -1.73
N ILE A 23 18.18 -10.28 -2.24
CA ILE A 23 18.24 -11.71 -1.91
C ILE A 23 19.59 -12.29 -2.31
N ALA A 24 20.12 -11.95 -3.49
CA ALA A 24 21.43 -12.37 -3.95
C ALA A 24 22.55 -11.84 -3.02
N ILE A 25 22.50 -10.57 -2.63
CA ILE A 25 23.47 -9.97 -1.71
C ILE A 25 23.42 -10.67 -0.35
N PHE A 26 22.23 -10.84 0.25
CA PHE A 26 22.12 -11.53 1.53
C PHE A 26 22.61 -12.97 1.46
N PHE A 27 22.32 -13.68 0.38
CA PHE A 27 22.79 -15.05 0.16
C PHE A 27 24.32 -15.11 0.06
N ILE A 28 24.95 -14.26 -0.76
CA ILE A 28 26.42 -14.19 -0.92
C ILE A 28 27.07 -13.84 0.42
N LEU A 29 26.57 -12.84 1.15
CA LEU A 29 27.09 -12.47 2.46
C LEU A 29 26.94 -13.62 3.46
N THR A 30 25.84 -14.37 3.42
CA THR A 30 25.64 -15.56 4.25
C THR A 30 26.76 -16.59 4.03
N VAL A 31 27.09 -16.87 2.77
CA VAL A 31 28.15 -17.83 2.41
C VAL A 31 29.52 -17.33 2.86
N ILE A 32 29.87 -16.07 2.58
CA ILE A 32 31.20 -15.50 2.93
C ILE A 32 31.39 -15.44 4.45
N ILE A 33 30.43 -14.89 5.17
CA ILE A 33 30.53 -14.66 6.62
C ILE A 33 30.46 -16.01 7.36
N GLY A 34 29.60 -16.91 6.91
CA GLY A 34 29.49 -18.23 7.50
C GLY A 34 30.70 -19.10 7.29
N TRP A 35 31.47 -18.87 6.20
CA TRP A 35 32.77 -19.51 6.00
C TRP A 35 33.81 -19.07 7.04
N LEU A 36 33.74 -17.81 7.51
CA LEU A 36 34.62 -17.29 8.56
C LEU A 36 34.24 -17.80 9.96
N TRP A 37 32.93 -17.95 10.21
CA TRP A 37 32.40 -18.42 11.50
C TRP A 37 31.08 -19.15 11.34
N ALA A 38 31.09 -20.47 11.47
CA ALA A 38 29.93 -21.34 11.17
C ALA A 38 28.61 -20.94 11.81
N PRO A 39 28.52 -20.48 13.10
CA PRO A 39 27.23 -20.03 13.66
C PRO A 39 26.55 -18.89 12.90
N LEU A 40 27.30 -18.06 12.16
CA LEU A 40 26.76 -16.97 11.37
C LEU A 40 25.99 -17.44 10.12
N TYR A 41 26.17 -18.69 9.66
CA TYR A 41 25.32 -19.28 8.64
C TYR A 41 23.85 -19.23 9.05
N PHE A 42 23.54 -19.57 10.31
CA PHE A 42 22.15 -19.56 10.77
C PHE A 42 21.54 -18.15 10.70
N VAL A 43 22.27 -17.14 11.18
CA VAL A 43 21.81 -15.75 11.14
C VAL A 43 21.61 -15.29 9.69
N GLY A 44 22.57 -15.59 8.82
CA GLY A 44 22.52 -15.24 7.40
C GLY A 44 21.34 -15.91 6.68
N ILE A 45 21.07 -17.18 6.95
CA ILE A 45 19.92 -17.91 6.41
C ILE A 45 18.60 -17.24 6.85
N VAL A 46 18.46 -16.92 8.14
CA VAL A 46 17.25 -16.25 8.67
C VAL A 46 17.03 -14.92 7.97
N LEU A 47 18.08 -14.11 7.81
CA LEU A 47 17.98 -12.80 7.11
C LEU A 47 17.66 -12.97 5.62
N THR A 48 18.24 -13.96 4.95
CA THR A 48 17.94 -14.27 3.54
C THR A 48 16.49 -14.69 3.36
N VAL A 49 16.00 -15.59 4.21
CA VAL A 49 14.60 -16.04 4.21
C VAL A 49 13.64 -14.87 4.50
N TRP A 50 14.00 -14.02 5.48
CA TRP A 50 13.22 -12.81 5.75
C TRP A 50 13.20 -11.85 4.54
N CYS A 51 14.32 -11.68 3.86
CA CYS A 51 14.39 -10.86 2.65
C CYS A 51 13.50 -11.42 1.54
N ILE A 52 13.50 -12.73 1.31
CA ILE A 52 12.57 -13.40 0.38
C ILE A 52 11.12 -13.14 0.79
N TYR A 53 10.80 -13.31 2.06
CA TYR A 53 9.47 -13.07 2.62
C TYR A 53 9.02 -11.62 2.45
N PHE A 54 9.92 -10.65 2.65
CA PHE A 54 9.65 -9.23 2.49
C PHE A 54 9.25 -8.87 1.06
N PHE A 55 9.98 -9.39 0.05
CA PHE A 55 9.72 -9.11 -1.36
C PHE A 55 8.69 -10.03 -2.01
N ARG A 56 7.93 -10.80 -1.23
CA ARG A 56 6.86 -11.63 -1.76
C ARG A 56 5.77 -10.79 -2.42
N ASN A 57 5.23 -11.30 -3.51
CA ASN A 57 4.14 -10.66 -4.26
C ASN A 57 3.00 -11.67 -4.48
N PRO A 58 2.16 -11.92 -3.48
CA PRO A 58 1.07 -12.88 -3.59
C PRO A 58 0.04 -12.44 -4.64
N SER A 59 -0.55 -13.42 -5.32
CA SER A 59 -1.72 -13.19 -6.17
C SER A 59 -2.87 -12.63 -5.32
N ARG A 60 -3.64 -11.71 -5.88
CA ARG A 60 -4.76 -11.06 -5.21
C ARG A 60 -6.04 -11.20 -6.01
N VAL A 61 -7.14 -11.35 -5.31
CA VAL A 61 -8.47 -11.40 -5.92
C VAL A 61 -9.19 -10.08 -5.62
N THR A 62 -9.23 -9.22 -6.62
CA THR A 62 -9.83 -7.90 -6.47
C THR A 62 -11.35 -8.01 -6.53
N PRO A 63 -12.09 -7.53 -5.49
CA PRO A 63 -13.53 -7.55 -5.49
C PRO A 63 -14.09 -6.62 -6.57
N VAL A 64 -15.09 -7.11 -7.29
CA VAL A 64 -15.78 -6.37 -8.35
C VAL A 64 -17.28 -6.45 -8.12
N LEU A 65 -17.95 -5.31 -8.14
CA LEU A 65 -19.41 -5.27 -8.11
C LEU A 65 -19.99 -5.69 -9.47
N SER A 66 -21.20 -6.23 -9.45
CA SER A 66 -21.93 -6.58 -10.67
C SER A 66 -22.66 -5.36 -11.27
N GLY A 67 -22.85 -5.37 -12.59
CA GLY A 67 -23.65 -4.36 -13.29
C GLY A 67 -22.92 -3.01 -13.48
N SER A 68 -23.69 -1.92 -13.49
CA SER A 68 -23.19 -0.54 -13.71
C SER A 68 -22.27 -0.01 -12.61
N ASN A 69 -22.27 -0.66 -11.45
CA ASN A 69 -21.50 -0.23 -10.26
C ASN A 69 -20.13 -0.90 -10.12
N LYS A 70 -19.71 -1.70 -11.09
CA LYS A 70 -18.51 -2.54 -10.99
C LYS A 70 -17.20 -1.80 -10.65
N ASN A 71 -17.11 -0.51 -10.98
CA ASN A 71 -15.89 0.30 -10.80
C ASN A 71 -16.02 1.36 -9.69
N ASN A 72 -16.94 1.17 -8.74
CA ASN A 72 -17.20 2.15 -7.68
C ASN A 72 -16.53 1.82 -6.33
N LEU A 73 -15.85 0.66 -6.23
CA LEU A 73 -15.15 0.28 -5.01
C LEU A 73 -13.76 0.89 -4.97
N ILE A 74 -13.41 1.45 -3.82
CA ILE A 74 -12.05 1.86 -3.49
C ILE A 74 -11.40 0.70 -2.73
N ILE A 75 -10.32 0.14 -3.30
CA ILE A 75 -9.62 -1.02 -2.76
C ILE A 75 -8.32 -0.56 -2.07
N SER A 76 -7.90 -1.26 -1.03
CA SER A 76 -6.66 -0.94 -0.34
C SER A 76 -5.45 -0.98 -1.28
N PRO A 77 -4.66 0.10 -1.34
CA PRO A 77 -3.42 0.13 -2.12
C PRO A 77 -2.26 -0.61 -1.45
N ALA A 78 -2.38 -0.97 -0.17
CA ALA A 78 -1.31 -1.53 0.62
C ALA A 78 -1.80 -2.61 1.59
N ASP A 79 -0.94 -3.59 1.90
CA ASP A 79 -1.08 -4.45 3.07
C ASP A 79 -0.70 -3.65 4.33
N GLY A 80 -1.29 -3.99 5.46
CA GLY A 80 -0.90 -3.35 6.74
C GLY A 80 -2.07 -3.11 7.68
N ARG A 81 -2.00 -2.02 8.43
CA ARG A 81 -3.07 -1.60 9.34
C ARG A 81 -3.47 -0.16 9.10
N VAL A 82 -4.76 0.11 9.20
CA VAL A 82 -5.27 1.48 9.23
C VAL A 82 -4.82 2.14 10.53
N ILE A 83 -4.01 3.18 10.43
CA ILE A 83 -3.53 3.93 11.60
C ILE A 83 -4.35 5.20 11.84
N GLU A 84 -4.96 5.75 10.78
CA GLU A 84 -5.75 6.98 10.87
C GLU A 84 -6.82 7.02 9.77
N ILE A 85 -7.96 7.57 10.11
CA ILE A 85 -9.02 7.97 9.18
C ILE A 85 -9.40 9.40 9.54
N SER A 86 -9.16 10.36 8.65
CA SER A 86 -9.41 11.78 8.91
C SER A 86 -10.11 12.46 7.75
N LYS A 87 -10.91 13.49 8.07
CA LYS A 87 -11.45 14.42 7.10
C LYS A 87 -10.52 15.63 7.02
N ILE A 88 -10.07 15.96 5.85
CA ILE A 88 -9.08 17.01 5.62
C ILE A 88 -9.43 17.85 4.39
N ASN A 89 -8.85 19.05 4.33
CA ASN A 89 -8.66 19.78 3.09
C ASN A 89 -7.22 19.52 2.61
N PRO A 90 -6.99 18.84 1.47
CA PRO A 90 -5.66 18.47 1.03
C PRO A 90 -4.83 19.72 0.68
N THR A 91 -3.53 19.62 0.89
CA THR A 91 -2.58 20.64 0.44
C THR A 91 -2.44 20.62 -1.08
N GLU A 92 -2.00 21.74 -1.67
CA GLU A 92 -1.82 21.86 -3.13
C GLU A 92 -0.92 20.75 -3.71
N GLU A 93 0.09 20.32 -2.95
CA GLU A 93 1.02 19.27 -3.38
C GLU A 93 0.37 17.92 -3.67
N ILE A 94 -0.82 17.64 -3.11
CA ILE A 94 -1.59 16.40 -3.36
C ILE A 94 -2.23 16.42 -4.76
N GLY A 95 -2.39 17.60 -5.37
CA GLY A 95 -2.96 17.71 -6.72
C GLY A 95 -4.47 17.46 -6.80
N LEU A 96 -5.16 17.50 -5.67
CA LEU A 96 -6.62 17.41 -5.59
C LEU A 96 -7.25 18.81 -5.53
N PRO A 97 -8.47 19.00 -6.05
CA PRO A 97 -9.18 20.26 -5.91
C PRO A 97 -9.50 20.56 -4.43
N GLU A 98 -9.64 21.84 -4.11
CA GLU A 98 -10.14 22.28 -2.80
C GLU A 98 -11.46 21.60 -2.44
N GLY A 99 -11.62 21.26 -1.17
CA GLY A 99 -12.85 20.63 -0.68
C GLY A 99 -12.60 19.66 0.46
N ASN A 100 -13.66 19.00 0.87
CA ASN A 100 -13.61 18.03 1.96
C ASN A 100 -13.25 16.64 1.42
N TRP A 101 -12.13 16.11 1.89
CA TRP A 101 -11.61 14.80 1.51
C TRP A 101 -11.47 13.90 2.73
N THR A 102 -11.65 12.62 2.53
CA THR A 102 -11.30 11.59 3.51
C THR A 102 -9.90 11.08 3.19
N ARG A 103 -9.03 11.06 4.19
CA ARG A 103 -7.73 10.40 4.14
C ARG A 103 -7.78 9.14 4.97
N VAL A 104 -7.37 8.01 4.40
CA VAL A 104 -7.14 6.75 5.10
C VAL A 104 -5.68 6.40 5.00
N CYS A 105 -5.02 6.21 6.15
CA CYS A 105 -3.59 5.95 6.28
C CYS A 105 -3.35 4.48 6.59
N VAL A 106 -2.65 3.76 5.73
CA VAL A 106 -2.30 2.34 5.89
C VAL A 106 -0.82 2.19 6.16
N PHE A 107 -0.45 1.79 7.36
CA PHE A 107 0.93 1.53 7.77
C PHE A 107 1.33 0.09 7.49
N MET A 108 2.44 -0.10 6.80
CA MET A 108 3.04 -1.39 6.48
C MET A 108 4.24 -1.64 7.40
N ASN A 109 4.18 -2.65 8.25
CA ASN A 109 5.33 -3.09 9.02
C ASN A 109 6.22 -4.03 8.18
N VAL A 110 7.44 -4.32 8.66
CA VAL A 110 8.44 -5.11 7.92
C VAL A 110 8.05 -6.56 7.61
N PHE A 111 6.92 -7.04 8.10
CA PHE A 111 6.37 -8.36 7.81
C PHE A 111 5.19 -8.32 6.84
N ASP A 112 4.66 -7.13 6.51
CA ASP A 112 3.59 -6.97 5.52
C ASP A 112 4.15 -7.07 4.09
N VAL A 113 3.27 -7.24 3.10
CA VAL A 113 3.64 -7.15 1.68
C VAL A 113 3.80 -5.69 1.30
N HIS A 114 4.94 -5.33 0.71
CA HIS A 114 5.25 -3.93 0.38
C HIS A 114 4.96 -3.55 -1.08
N VAL A 115 4.43 -4.49 -1.87
CA VAL A 115 3.93 -4.22 -3.22
C VAL A 115 2.64 -3.42 -3.12
N ASN A 116 2.61 -2.27 -3.80
CA ASN A 116 1.46 -1.38 -3.80
C ASN A 116 0.61 -1.60 -5.06
N ARG A 117 -0.72 -1.52 -4.88
CA ARG A 117 -1.70 -1.81 -5.92
C ARG A 117 -2.67 -0.66 -6.12
N SER A 118 -3.09 -0.46 -7.36
CA SER A 118 -4.04 0.59 -7.71
C SER A 118 -5.35 0.44 -6.93
N PRO A 119 -5.82 1.51 -6.29
CA PRO A 119 -7.06 1.47 -5.52
C PRO A 119 -8.32 1.40 -6.38
N MET A 120 -8.24 1.81 -7.64
CA MET A 120 -9.39 1.82 -8.57
C MET A 120 -8.92 1.64 -10.02
N LEU A 121 -9.90 1.45 -10.91
CA LEU A 121 -9.71 1.59 -12.35
C LEU A 121 -9.71 3.07 -12.72
N GLY A 122 -8.65 3.51 -13.41
CA GLY A 122 -8.53 4.91 -13.85
C GLY A 122 -7.20 5.22 -14.51
N GLN A 123 -7.00 6.48 -14.85
CA GLN A 123 -5.79 7.00 -15.47
C GLN A 123 -5.04 7.89 -14.48
N ILE A 124 -3.72 7.75 -14.42
CA ILE A 124 -2.85 8.65 -13.65
C ILE A 124 -2.79 10.00 -14.36
N THR A 125 -3.27 11.03 -13.71
CA THR A 125 -3.30 12.41 -14.25
C THR A 125 -2.38 13.37 -13.52
N TYR A 126 -1.86 12.95 -12.36
CA TYR A 126 -0.93 13.73 -11.56
C TYR A 126 0.15 12.83 -10.95
N LYS A 127 1.40 13.29 -10.95
CA LYS A 127 2.54 12.63 -10.30
C LYS A 127 3.48 13.68 -9.75
N ASN A 128 3.75 13.62 -8.44
CA ASN A 128 4.64 14.55 -7.77
C ASN A 128 5.53 13.80 -6.77
N TYR A 129 6.84 13.88 -6.97
CA TYR A 129 7.83 13.32 -6.06
C TYR A 129 8.41 14.44 -5.19
N ILE A 130 8.33 14.26 -3.88
CA ILE A 130 8.82 15.21 -2.90
C ILE A 130 9.92 14.54 -2.09
N PRO A 131 11.18 15.00 -2.23
CA PRO A 131 12.26 14.52 -1.38
C PRO A 131 12.02 14.94 0.07
N GLY A 132 12.46 14.13 1.02
CA GLY A 132 12.24 14.40 2.43
C GLY A 132 13.08 13.56 3.36
N SER A 133 12.74 13.59 4.62
CA SER A 133 13.36 12.81 5.69
C SER A 133 12.84 11.37 5.73
N PHE A 134 13.37 10.58 6.67
CA PHE A 134 12.98 9.17 6.87
C PHE A 134 12.61 8.93 8.34
N PHE A 135 11.57 9.60 8.81
CA PHE A 135 11.02 9.33 10.14
C PHE A 135 10.16 8.07 10.13
N ASN A 136 9.84 7.55 11.32
CA ASN A 136 8.90 6.44 11.44
C ASN A 136 7.56 6.80 10.77
N ALA A 137 7.18 6.04 9.75
CA ALA A 137 6.00 6.30 8.92
C ALA A 137 4.66 6.22 9.70
N SER A 138 4.66 5.65 10.90
CA SER A 138 3.47 5.64 11.77
C SER A 138 3.17 6.99 12.45
N LEU A 139 4.10 7.94 12.41
CA LEU A 139 3.93 9.26 13.00
C LEU A 139 3.22 10.21 12.04
N ASP A 140 2.38 11.11 12.56
CA ASP A 140 1.61 12.08 11.75
C ASP A 140 2.52 12.96 10.90
N LYS A 141 3.64 13.44 11.48
CA LYS A 141 4.61 14.27 10.78
C LYS A 141 5.29 13.57 9.57
N ALA A 142 5.25 12.24 9.48
CA ALA A 142 5.80 11.53 8.35
C ALA A 142 5.08 11.87 7.03
N SER A 143 3.80 12.24 7.08
CA SER A 143 3.05 12.65 5.88
C SER A 143 3.52 13.97 5.27
N SER A 144 4.14 14.85 6.06
CA SER A 144 4.64 16.16 5.60
C SER A 144 6.15 16.24 5.46
N GLU A 145 6.91 15.45 6.22
CA GLU A 145 8.37 15.60 6.30
C GLU A 145 9.12 14.47 5.57
N ASN A 146 8.53 13.28 5.40
CA ASN A 146 9.20 12.16 4.76
C ASN A 146 9.19 12.26 3.23
N GLU A 147 10.19 11.57 2.62
CA GLU A 147 10.19 11.28 1.18
C GLU A 147 8.87 10.64 0.80
N ARG A 148 8.19 11.23 -0.21
CA ARG A 148 6.88 10.78 -0.65
C ARG A 148 6.68 10.92 -2.16
N LEU A 149 5.87 10.03 -2.71
CA LEU A 149 5.42 10.09 -4.09
C LEU A 149 3.90 10.12 -4.13
N ILE A 150 3.37 11.15 -4.72
CA ILE A 150 1.94 11.42 -4.86
C ILE A 150 1.51 11.03 -6.26
N LEU A 151 0.44 10.24 -6.36
CA LEU A 151 -0.24 9.91 -7.59
C LEU A 151 -1.70 10.36 -7.51
N GLY A 152 -2.13 11.19 -8.45
CA GLY A 152 -3.52 11.55 -8.66
C GLY A 152 -4.10 10.73 -9.81
N MET A 153 -5.32 10.26 -9.65
CA MET A 153 -6.00 9.42 -10.62
C MET A 153 -7.39 9.98 -10.92
N ASP A 154 -7.69 10.09 -12.21
CA ASP A 154 -9.05 10.27 -12.71
C ASP A 154 -9.63 8.87 -12.93
N THR A 155 -10.66 8.54 -12.16
CA THR A 155 -11.29 7.23 -12.19
C THR A 155 -12.29 7.13 -13.35
N GLU A 156 -12.57 5.92 -13.82
CA GLU A 156 -13.49 5.70 -14.95
C GLU A 156 -14.93 6.24 -14.68
N ASN A 157 -15.33 6.32 -13.41
CA ASN A 157 -16.61 6.91 -13.00
C ASN A 157 -16.59 8.45 -12.88
N GLY A 158 -15.54 9.12 -13.38
CA GLY A 158 -15.40 10.58 -13.40
C GLY A 158 -15.06 11.21 -12.04
N LYS A 159 -14.67 10.42 -11.05
CA LYS A 159 -14.22 10.90 -9.74
C LYS A 159 -12.69 11.02 -9.71
N LYS A 160 -12.19 11.88 -8.83
CA LYS A 160 -10.76 12.01 -8.55
C LYS A 160 -10.43 11.34 -7.23
N ILE A 161 -9.28 10.69 -7.20
CA ILE A 161 -8.66 10.18 -5.98
C ILE A 161 -7.16 10.47 -6.03
N ALA A 162 -6.50 10.45 -4.88
CA ALA A 162 -5.05 10.46 -4.82
C ALA A 162 -4.55 9.37 -3.85
N PHE A 163 -3.36 8.86 -4.11
CA PHE A 163 -2.70 7.94 -3.20
C PHE A 163 -1.21 8.27 -3.13
N VAL A 164 -0.68 8.21 -1.92
CA VAL A 164 0.64 8.72 -1.60
C VAL A 164 1.47 7.62 -0.98
N GLN A 165 2.58 7.27 -1.63
CA GLN A 165 3.60 6.41 -1.07
C GLN A 165 4.49 7.26 -0.16
N ILE A 166 4.66 6.87 1.10
CA ILE A 166 5.47 7.58 2.10
C ILE A 166 6.53 6.64 2.62
N ALA A 167 7.80 7.01 2.44
CA ALA A 167 8.92 6.25 2.94
C ALA A 167 9.02 6.32 4.47
N GLY A 168 9.45 5.25 5.12
CA GLY A 168 9.68 5.20 6.56
C GLY A 168 11.15 5.21 6.95
N LEU A 169 11.44 4.99 8.22
CA LEU A 169 12.78 5.12 8.83
C LEU A 169 13.87 4.25 8.15
N VAL A 170 13.52 3.06 7.73
CA VAL A 170 14.44 2.12 7.07
C VAL A 170 14.26 2.16 5.55
N ALA A 171 13.13 2.68 5.08
CA ALA A 171 12.82 2.85 3.68
C ALA A 171 13.72 3.95 3.10
N ARG A 172 14.52 3.61 2.10
CA ARG A 172 15.35 4.60 1.40
C ARG A 172 15.01 4.71 -0.08
N ARG A 173 13.88 4.12 -0.49
CA ARG A 173 13.45 4.23 -1.89
C ARG A 173 11.99 3.83 -2.10
N ILE A 174 11.26 4.74 -2.70
CA ILE A 174 9.97 4.50 -3.33
C ILE A 174 10.23 4.05 -4.77
N ILE A 175 9.60 2.97 -5.19
CA ILE A 175 9.58 2.49 -6.57
C ILE A 175 8.16 2.71 -7.10
N CYS A 176 8.07 3.40 -8.23
CA CYS A 176 6.83 3.63 -8.94
C CYS A 176 7.05 3.29 -10.41
N ASP A 177 6.29 2.34 -10.91
CA ASP A 177 6.42 1.79 -12.26
C ASP A 177 5.45 2.42 -13.26
N VAL A 178 4.76 3.52 -12.84
CA VAL A 178 3.77 4.21 -13.66
C VAL A 178 4.06 5.71 -13.77
N ASP A 179 3.60 6.32 -14.86
CA ASP A 179 3.71 7.73 -15.14
C ASP A 179 2.36 8.37 -15.48
N ILE A 180 2.33 9.71 -15.61
CA ILE A 180 1.16 10.43 -16.07
C ILE A 180 0.74 9.86 -17.44
N GLY A 181 -0.56 9.59 -17.58
CA GLY A 181 -1.14 8.94 -18.75
C GLY A 181 -1.28 7.42 -18.63
N SER A 182 -0.62 6.77 -17.67
CA SER A 182 -0.77 5.33 -17.42
C SER A 182 -2.19 5.00 -16.98
N SER A 183 -2.79 3.99 -17.60
CA SER A 183 -4.08 3.43 -17.20
C SER A 183 -3.88 2.21 -16.33
N LEU A 184 -4.54 2.15 -15.19
CA LEU A 184 -4.44 1.06 -14.21
C LEU A 184 -5.80 0.43 -13.95
N LYS A 185 -5.82 -0.89 -13.81
CA LYS A 185 -6.99 -1.61 -13.27
C LYS A 185 -6.96 -1.60 -11.75
N ALA A 186 -8.12 -1.71 -11.11
CA ALA A 186 -8.18 -1.93 -9.67
C ALA A 186 -7.36 -3.18 -9.28
N GLY A 187 -6.52 -3.08 -8.24
CA GLY A 187 -5.65 -4.15 -7.78
C GLY A 187 -4.38 -4.37 -8.61
N GLU A 188 -4.17 -3.65 -9.72
CA GLU A 188 -2.96 -3.72 -10.54
C GLU A 188 -1.77 -3.11 -9.78
N ILE A 189 -0.59 -3.73 -9.92
CA ILE A 189 0.63 -3.24 -9.26
C ILE A 189 1.08 -1.94 -9.90
N PHE A 190 1.37 -0.92 -9.08
CA PHE A 190 1.95 0.33 -9.56
C PHE A 190 3.31 0.65 -8.95
N GLY A 191 3.76 -0.13 -7.99
CA GLY A 191 5.06 0.09 -7.36
C GLY A 191 5.26 -0.66 -6.06
N LEU A 192 6.26 -0.24 -5.31
CA LEU A 192 6.68 -0.86 -4.06
C LEU A 192 7.44 0.17 -3.22
N ILE A 193 7.35 0.09 -1.88
CA ILE A 193 8.17 0.86 -0.96
C ILE A 193 9.07 -0.10 -0.17
N ARG A 194 10.37 0.20 -0.06
CA ARG A 194 11.31 -0.68 0.66
C ARG A 194 11.32 -0.36 2.15
N PHE A 195 11.13 -1.36 2.99
CA PHE A 195 11.34 -1.41 4.45
C PHE A 195 10.58 -0.39 5.30
N GLY A 196 9.38 -0.79 5.77
CA GLY A 196 8.58 -0.05 6.73
C GLY A 196 8.10 1.30 6.18
N SER A 197 6.82 1.40 5.87
CA SER A 197 6.30 2.48 5.06
C SER A 197 4.82 2.71 5.32
N ARG A 198 4.24 3.70 4.66
CA ARG A 198 2.84 4.04 4.74
C ARG A 198 2.30 4.39 3.36
N VAL A 199 1.05 4.05 3.10
CA VAL A 199 0.31 4.57 1.95
C VAL A 199 -0.93 5.28 2.46
N ASP A 200 -1.08 6.53 2.04
CA ASP A 200 -2.29 7.32 2.28
C ASP A 200 -3.16 7.31 1.03
N ILE A 201 -4.46 7.14 1.21
CA ILE A 201 -5.42 7.27 0.12
C ILE A 201 -6.42 8.38 0.44
N TYR A 202 -6.68 9.22 -0.57
CA TYR A 202 -7.57 10.38 -0.51
C TYR A 202 -8.73 10.19 -1.47
N PHE A 203 -9.94 10.36 -0.99
CA PHE A 203 -11.17 10.32 -1.78
C PHE A 203 -12.22 11.28 -1.21
N PRO A 204 -13.24 11.67 -2.00
CA PRO A 204 -14.27 12.62 -1.54
C PRO A 204 -14.94 12.20 -0.23
N SER A 205 -15.18 13.15 0.68
CA SER A 205 -15.66 12.87 2.04
C SER A 205 -17.15 12.46 2.11
N ASP A 206 -17.86 12.53 0.99
CA ASP A 206 -19.24 12.03 0.83
C ASP A 206 -19.30 10.52 0.57
N VAL A 207 -18.17 9.90 0.28
CA VAL A 207 -18.05 8.45 0.08
C VAL A 207 -18.08 7.72 1.41
N ALA A 208 -18.84 6.62 1.49
CA ALA A 208 -18.88 5.79 2.68
C ALA A 208 -17.53 5.09 2.91
N VAL A 209 -16.93 5.32 4.08
CA VAL A 209 -15.75 4.59 4.55
C VAL A 209 -16.19 3.23 5.09
N MET A 210 -15.54 2.16 4.63
CA MET A 210 -15.90 0.78 4.94
C MET A 210 -14.89 0.06 5.83
N VAL A 211 -13.95 0.81 6.40
CA VAL A 211 -12.90 0.28 7.28
C VAL A 211 -12.84 1.05 8.59
N LEU A 212 -12.23 0.45 9.59
CA LEU A 212 -12.04 1.04 10.92
C LEU A 212 -10.55 1.21 11.21
N GLN A 213 -10.22 2.19 12.07
CA GLN A 213 -8.87 2.34 12.60
C GLN A 213 -8.46 1.06 13.35
N GLY A 214 -7.20 0.63 13.15
CA GLY A 214 -6.67 -0.63 13.67
C GLY A 214 -6.98 -1.86 12.80
N GLN A 215 -7.88 -1.77 11.81
CA GLN A 215 -8.22 -2.88 10.93
C GLN A 215 -7.02 -3.29 10.06
N LYS A 216 -6.86 -4.61 9.86
CA LYS A 216 -5.87 -5.16 8.93
C LYS A 216 -6.37 -5.02 7.50
N MET A 217 -5.47 -4.57 6.64
CA MET A 217 -5.69 -4.34 5.22
C MET A 217 -4.92 -5.34 4.36
N ILE A 218 -5.51 -5.72 3.23
CA ILE A 218 -4.90 -6.55 2.19
C ILE A 218 -4.97 -5.78 0.88
N ALA A 219 -3.79 -5.45 0.33
CA ALA A 219 -3.66 -4.72 -0.94
C ALA A 219 -4.37 -5.45 -2.09
N GLY A 220 -5.17 -4.71 -2.83
CA GLY A 220 -5.92 -5.27 -3.96
C GLY A 220 -7.18 -6.04 -3.58
N GLU A 221 -7.49 -6.25 -2.27
CA GLU A 221 -8.63 -7.07 -1.83
C GLU A 221 -9.55 -6.34 -0.84
N THR A 222 -9.01 -5.64 0.16
CA THR A 222 -9.85 -4.99 1.19
C THR A 222 -10.53 -3.75 0.62
N ILE A 223 -11.85 -3.68 0.73
CA ILE A 223 -12.64 -2.51 0.32
C ILE A 223 -12.51 -1.42 1.38
N ILE A 224 -12.03 -0.25 0.98
CA ILE A 224 -11.88 0.94 1.84
C ILE A 224 -13.12 1.84 1.77
N GLY A 225 -13.71 1.96 0.59
CA GLY A 225 -14.86 2.83 0.36
C GLY A 225 -15.70 2.39 -0.83
N ASP A 226 -16.89 2.96 -0.91
CA ASP A 226 -17.86 2.66 -1.97
C ASP A 226 -18.55 3.94 -2.42
N PHE A 227 -18.31 4.35 -3.67
CA PHE A 227 -18.91 5.55 -4.28
C PHE A 227 -20.42 5.44 -4.48
N THR A 228 -21.00 4.25 -4.40
CA THR A 228 -22.46 4.08 -4.48
C THR A 228 -23.16 4.37 -3.15
N ARG A 229 -22.40 4.48 -2.07
CA ARG A 229 -22.90 4.72 -0.72
C ARG A 229 -22.44 6.08 -0.22
N SER A 230 -23.38 6.88 0.26
CA SER A 230 -23.05 8.14 0.94
C SER A 230 -22.64 7.88 2.39
N SER A 231 -21.64 8.63 2.87
CA SER A 231 -21.31 8.67 4.27
C SER A 231 -22.45 9.32 5.05
N LYS A 232 -23.35 8.51 5.62
CA LYS A 232 -24.22 9.04 6.69
C LYS A 232 -23.32 9.35 7.88
N PRO A 233 -23.54 10.47 8.60
CA PRO A 233 -22.84 10.71 9.85
C PRO A 233 -23.07 9.49 10.75
N VAL A 234 -22.01 8.78 11.09
CA VAL A 234 -22.05 7.74 12.13
C VAL A 234 -22.41 8.51 13.39
N LYS A 235 -23.62 8.34 13.92
CA LYS A 235 -23.89 8.73 15.30
C LYS A 235 -22.98 7.85 16.14
N GLU A 236 -21.98 8.44 16.77
CA GLU A 236 -21.23 7.78 17.82
C GLU A 236 -22.24 7.38 18.90
N ASN A 237 -22.62 6.10 18.90
CA ASN A 237 -23.16 5.48 20.08
C ASN A 237 -21.94 5.26 21.00
N LEU A 238 -21.55 6.31 21.69
CA LEU A 238 -20.79 6.21 22.94
C LEU A 238 -21.75 5.60 23.98
N ASP A 239 -22.00 4.31 23.89
CA ASP A 239 -22.46 3.55 25.04
C ASP A 239 -21.25 3.39 25.96
N GLU A 240 -21.21 4.28 26.97
CA GLU A 240 -20.39 4.14 28.16
C GLU A 240 -20.54 2.74 28.73
N LYS A 241 -19.44 1.98 28.80
CA LYS A 241 -19.25 0.90 29.74
C LYS A 241 -17.89 1.00 30.40
#